data_5a60ba6caf413cfa30c330f238cd821c
#
_entry.id   5a60ba6caf413cfa30c330f238cd821c
#
_cell.length_a   1.000
_cell.length_b   1.000
_cell.length_c   1.000
_cell.angle_alpha   90.00
_cell.angle_beta   90.00
_cell.angle_gamma   90.00
#
_symmetry.space_group_name_H-M   'P 1'
#
loop_
_entity.id
_entity.type
_entity.pdbx_description
1 polymer ?
#
loop_
_entity_poly.entity_id
_entity_poly.type
_entity_poly.pdbx_seq_one_letter_code
_entity_poly.pdbx_strand_id
1 'polypeptide(L)'
;SARIAPKMEAYIFPGQGIQQKGMGMAAYASSAAARKVWERADAYTRKELGFSILQVVRDNPKELLVHGSPQVHEKGVIHLTQFTQVAMAVLSQAHVAQLREAGRLNPDAVVCGHSVGEYNAIGALGDVLPLETIVRTVYERGCEMHRLVERDARGESGYRMGVIRPHYAGLTEADADALVDAIAKETGEPLQIVNYNIKGRQYSVVGKIAAIGVLKERLE
;
A
#
# COMPACT_ATOMS: atom_id res chain seq x y z
N SER A 1 15.29 37.33 21.58
CA SER A 1 14.17 36.72 20.83
C SER A 1 14.54 35.27 20.45
N ALA A 2 13.81 34.31 21.01
CA ALA A 2 13.99 32.93 20.65
C ALA A 2 13.63 32.78 19.15
N ARG A 3 14.59 32.35 18.31
CA ARG A 3 14.31 31.97 16.94
C ARG A 3 13.44 30.70 17.00
N ILE A 4 12.16 30.83 16.67
CA ILE A 4 11.30 29.67 16.43
C ILE A 4 11.95 28.96 15.24
N ALA A 5 12.39 27.70 15.46
CA ALA A 5 12.88 26.88 14.36
C ALA A 5 11.83 26.80 13.25
N PRO A 6 12.22 26.89 11.97
CA PRO A 6 11.25 26.77 10.89
C PRO A 6 10.49 25.45 11.05
N LYS A 7 9.16 25.53 10.98
CA LYS A 7 8.28 24.36 11.10
C LYS A 7 8.54 23.47 9.90
N MET A 8 9.19 22.34 10.13
CA MET A 8 9.45 21.36 9.08
C MET A 8 8.16 20.60 8.76
N GLU A 9 7.77 20.59 7.50
CA GLU A 9 6.63 19.83 6.99
C GLU A 9 7.12 18.56 6.30
N ALA A 10 6.31 17.50 6.34
CA ALA A 10 6.58 16.26 5.66
C ALA A 10 5.34 15.74 4.94
N TYR A 11 5.51 15.27 3.70
CA TYR A 11 4.50 14.51 2.97
C TYR A 11 4.82 13.02 3.09
N ILE A 12 3.90 12.29 3.68
CA ILE A 12 4.07 10.86 3.96
C ILE A 12 3.11 10.07 3.07
N PHE A 13 3.67 9.18 2.24
CA PHE A 13 2.92 8.32 1.34
C PHE A 13 2.86 6.90 1.91
N PRO A 14 1.69 6.46 2.39
CA PRO A 14 1.57 5.16 3.05
C PRO A 14 1.68 3.99 2.08
N GLY A 15 2.05 2.83 2.62
CA GLY A 15 1.94 1.53 1.97
C GLY A 15 0.51 0.99 1.97
N GLN A 16 0.32 -0.23 1.44
CA GLN A 16 -0.97 -0.93 1.46
C GLN A 16 -1.46 -1.17 2.90
N GLY A 17 -2.78 -1.24 3.08
CA GLY A 17 -3.43 -1.48 4.37
C GLY A 17 -4.49 -0.43 4.74
N ILE A 18 -4.51 0.70 4.02
CA ILE A 18 -5.48 1.79 4.27
C ILE A 18 -6.58 1.86 3.21
N GLN A 19 -6.56 0.97 2.21
CA GLN A 19 -7.52 0.98 1.12
C GLN A 19 -8.93 0.69 1.63
N GLN A 20 -9.88 1.45 1.11
CA GLN A 20 -11.29 1.29 1.42
C GLN A 20 -12.16 1.78 0.26
N LYS A 21 -13.37 1.24 0.18
CA LYS A 21 -14.39 1.72 -0.75
C LYS A 21 -14.60 3.22 -0.59
N GLY A 22 -14.64 3.95 -1.70
CA GLY A 22 -14.87 5.39 -1.73
C GLY A 22 -13.64 6.26 -1.43
N MET A 23 -12.45 5.65 -1.24
CA MET A 23 -11.23 6.42 -0.99
C MET A 23 -10.98 7.46 -2.10
N GLY A 24 -10.66 8.72 -1.71
CA GLY A 24 -10.39 9.82 -2.64
C GLY A 24 -11.62 10.44 -3.30
N MET A 25 -12.84 9.91 -3.11
CA MET A 25 -14.04 10.42 -3.77
C MET A 25 -14.51 11.77 -3.20
N ALA A 26 -14.18 12.10 -1.97
CA ALA A 26 -14.41 13.45 -1.44
C ALA A 26 -13.57 14.51 -2.19
N ALA A 27 -12.28 14.23 -2.44
CA ALA A 27 -11.43 15.10 -3.24
C ALA A 27 -11.89 15.14 -4.71
N TYR A 28 -12.31 14.00 -5.27
CA TYR A 28 -12.93 13.93 -6.61
C TYR A 28 -14.12 14.89 -6.74
N ALA A 29 -14.98 14.94 -5.73
CA ALA A 29 -16.17 15.80 -5.76
C ALA A 29 -15.85 17.30 -5.60
N SER A 30 -14.85 17.64 -4.74
CA SER A 30 -14.58 19.02 -4.30
C SER A 30 -13.46 19.74 -5.05
N SER A 31 -12.57 19.01 -5.78
CA SER A 31 -11.42 19.59 -6.49
C SER A 31 -11.45 19.22 -7.97
N ALA A 32 -11.38 20.21 -8.84
CA ALA A 32 -11.32 19.99 -10.28
C ALA A 32 -10.00 19.31 -10.70
N ALA A 33 -8.90 19.68 -10.06
CA ALA A 33 -7.59 19.05 -10.30
C ALA A 33 -7.57 17.59 -9.87
N ALA A 34 -8.09 17.25 -8.69
CA ALA A 34 -8.19 15.86 -8.23
C ALA A 34 -9.09 15.03 -9.15
N ARG A 35 -10.24 15.56 -9.55
CA ARG A 35 -11.17 14.91 -10.50
C ARG A 35 -10.47 14.57 -11.80
N LYS A 36 -9.75 15.53 -12.38
CA LYS A 36 -9.00 15.35 -13.64
C LYS A 36 -7.98 14.20 -13.54
N VAL A 37 -7.30 14.07 -12.40
CA VAL A 37 -6.36 12.96 -12.16
C VAL A 37 -7.09 11.62 -12.18
N TRP A 38 -8.20 11.49 -11.46
CA TRP A 38 -9.00 10.26 -11.43
C TRP A 38 -9.57 9.88 -12.79
N GLU A 39 -10.12 10.85 -13.52
CA GLU A 39 -10.68 10.62 -14.87
C GLU A 39 -9.61 10.20 -15.88
N ARG A 40 -8.42 10.84 -15.83
CA ARG A 40 -7.28 10.48 -16.67
C ARG A 40 -6.77 9.07 -16.35
N ALA A 41 -6.65 8.72 -15.06
CA ALA A 41 -6.28 7.38 -14.63
C ALA A 41 -7.32 6.34 -15.06
N ASP A 42 -8.62 6.63 -14.91
CA ASP A 42 -9.69 5.73 -15.33
C ASP A 42 -9.72 5.48 -16.83
N ALA A 43 -9.53 6.52 -17.63
CA ALA A 43 -9.42 6.39 -19.08
C ALA A 43 -8.23 5.47 -19.47
N TYR A 44 -7.09 5.65 -18.81
CA TYR A 44 -5.91 4.82 -19.03
C TYR A 44 -6.15 3.37 -18.61
N THR A 45 -6.65 3.13 -17.39
CA THR A 45 -6.86 1.76 -16.88
C THR A 45 -7.91 1.01 -17.69
N ARG A 46 -8.95 1.67 -18.17
CA ARG A 46 -9.93 1.06 -19.10
C ARG A 46 -9.30 0.64 -20.41
N LYS A 47 -8.51 1.52 -21.01
CA LYS A 47 -7.95 1.30 -22.33
C LYS A 47 -6.81 0.28 -22.31
N GLU A 48 -5.86 0.42 -21.37
CA GLU A 48 -4.60 -0.30 -21.38
C GLU A 48 -4.56 -1.50 -20.43
N LEU A 49 -5.32 -1.44 -19.32
CA LEU A 49 -5.29 -2.46 -18.26
C LEU A 49 -6.59 -3.27 -18.18
N GLY A 50 -7.63 -2.90 -18.93
CA GLY A 50 -8.87 -3.67 -19.05
C GLY A 50 -9.83 -3.54 -17.88
N PHE A 51 -9.71 -2.50 -17.03
CA PHE A 51 -10.62 -2.25 -15.92
C PHE A 51 -10.81 -0.76 -15.62
N SER A 52 -11.87 -0.43 -14.88
CA SER A 52 -12.11 0.93 -14.41
C SER A 52 -11.61 1.10 -12.98
N ILE A 53 -10.63 1.97 -12.75
CA ILE A 53 -10.19 2.28 -11.39
C ILE A 53 -11.26 3.04 -10.61
N LEU A 54 -12.07 3.87 -11.26
CA LEU A 54 -13.21 4.54 -10.63
C LEU A 54 -14.27 3.55 -10.17
N GLN A 55 -14.56 2.51 -10.96
CA GLN A 55 -15.47 1.43 -10.55
C GLN A 55 -14.92 0.68 -9.35
N VAL A 56 -13.63 0.30 -9.39
CA VAL A 56 -12.96 -0.39 -8.27
C VAL A 56 -13.11 0.41 -6.98
N VAL A 57 -12.86 1.72 -7.03
CA VAL A 57 -12.87 2.55 -5.82
C VAL A 57 -14.30 2.87 -5.35
N ARG A 58 -15.21 3.23 -6.26
CA ARG A 58 -16.59 3.64 -5.91
C ARG A 58 -17.45 2.47 -5.47
N ASP A 59 -17.41 1.39 -6.26
CA ASP A 59 -18.36 0.29 -6.12
C ASP A 59 -17.76 -0.85 -5.29
N ASN A 60 -16.44 -1.05 -5.41
CA ASN A 60 -15.69 -2.16 -4.83
C ASN A 60 -16.39 -3.51 -5.09
N PRO A 61 -16.63 -3.89 -6.36
CA PRO A 61 -17.34 -5.11 -6.68
C PRO A 61 -16.58 -6.33 -6.15
N LYS A 62 -17.30 -7.40 -5.82
CA LYS A 62 -16.65 -8.66 -5.39
C LYS A 62 -16.00 -9.41 -6.55
N GLU A 63 -16.48 -9.14 -7.77
CA GLU A 63 -15.96 -9.69 -9.01
C GLU A 63 -15.78 -8.59 -10.05
N LEU A 64 -14.67 -8.63 -10.77
CA LEU A 64 -14.36 -7.71 -11.86
C LEU A 64 -13.70 -8.49 -13.01
N LEU A 65 -14.18 -8.31 -14.23
CA LEU A 65 -13.54 -8.89 -15.41
C LEU A 65 -12.41 -7.99 -15.88
N VAL A 66 -11.21 -8.55 -16.01
CA VAL A 66 -10.03 -7.88 -16.57
C VAL A 66 -9.54 -8.69 -17.74
N HIS A 67 -9.62 -8.13 -18.96
CA HIS A 67 -9.32 -8.83 -20.21
C HIS A 67 -10.03 -10.20 -20.32
N GLY A 68 -11.28 -10.28 -19.84
CA GLY A 68 -12.08 -11.50 -19.85
C GLY A 68 -11.78 -12.49 -18.71
N SER A 69 -10.79 -12.21 -17.85
CA SER A 69 -10.45 -13.05 -16.70
C SER A 69 -11.10 -12.49 -15.43
N PRO A 70 -11.86 -13.30 -14.67
CA PRO A 70 -12.47 -12.85 -13.44
C PRO A 70 -11.44 -12.64 -12.33
N GLN A 71 -11.54 -11.49 -11.66
CA GLN A 71 -10.81 -11.15 -10.46
C GLN A 71 -11.80 -11.13 -9.31
N VAL A 72 -11.61 -11.97 -8.31
CA VAL A 72 -12.60 -12.17 -7.24
C VAL A 72 -11.97 -11.95 -5.88
N HIS A 73 -12.67 -11.23 -5.00
CA HIS A 73 -12.31 -11.10 -3.60
C HIS A 73 -13.55 -10.88 -2.74
N GLU A 74 -13.69 -11.64 -1.64
CA GLU A 74 -14.90 -11.63 -0.80
C GLU A 74 -15.29 -10.25 -0.23
N LYS A 75 -14.27 -9.41 0.08
CA LYS A 75 -14.43 -8.02 0.59
C LYS A 75 -14.43 -6.97 -0.51
N GLY A 76 -14.40 -7.40 -1.79
CA GLY A 76 -14.30 -6.54 -2.95
C GLY A 76 -12.89 -6.41 -3.50
N VAL A 77 -12.80 -6.20 -4.81
CA VAL A 77 -11.54 -6.27 -5.58
C VAL A 77 -10.51 -5.20 -5.20
N ILE A 78 -10.90 -4.10 -4.54
CA ILE A 78 -9.96 -3.11 -4.03
C ILE A 78 -8.95 -3.72 -3.04
N HIS A 79 -9.25 -4.87 -2.46
CA HIS A 79 -8.37 -5.61 -1.54
C HIS A 79 -7.40 -6.56 -2.25
N LEU A 80 -7.51 -6.72 -3.57
CA LEU A 80 -6.49 -7.38 -4.37
C LEU A 80 -5.34 -6.40 -4.62
N THR A 81 -4.10 -6.85 -4.37
CA THR A 81 -2.93 -5.96 -4.31
C THR A 81 -2.71 -5.15 -5.59
N GLN A 82 -3.00 -5.70 -6.77
CA GLN A 82 -2.89 -5.00 -8.06
C GLN A 82 -3.84 -3.80 -8.14
N PHE A 83 -5.06 -3.89 -7.63
CA PHE A 83 -6.01 -2.78 -7.62
C PHE A 83 -5.78 -1.83 -6.45
N THR A 84 -5.38 -2.36 -5.29
CA THR A 84 -4.99 -1.53 -4.13
C THR A 84 -3.89 -0.55 -4.51
N GLN A 85 -2.82 -1.05 -5.16
CA GLN A 85 -1.67 -0.22 -5.50
C GLN A 85 -2.03 0.88 -6.50
N VAL A 86 -2.85 0.57 -7.51
CA VAL A 86 -3.36 1.57 -8.47
C VAL A 86 -4.23 2.61 -7.77
N ALA A 87 -5.18 2.18 -6.93
CA ALA A 87 -6.06 3.10 -6.20
C ALA A 87 -5.25 4.08 -5.32
N MET A 88 -4.22 3.57 -4.63
CA MET A 88 -3.35 4.40 -3.79
C MET A 88 -2.48 5.36 -4.61
N ALA A 89 -1.98 4.95 -5.77
CA ALA A 89 -1.20 5.81 -6.66
C ALA A 89 -2.06 6.97 -7.18
N VAL A 90 -3.27 6.67 -7.67
CA VAL A 90 -4.19 7.70 -8.17
C VAL A 90 -4.65 8.63 -7.06
N LEU A 91 -4.95 8.09 -5.85
CA LEU A 91 -5.29 8.88 -4.66
C LEU A 91 -4.18 9.88 -4.32
N SER A 92 -2.94 9.41 -4.28
CA SER A 92 -1.77 10.25 -3.94
C SER A 92 -1.59 11.39 -4.95
N GLN A 93 -1.65 11.09 -6.24
CA GLN A 93 -1.59 12.08 -7.31
C GLN A 93 -2.75 13.09 -7.22
N ALA A 94 -3.98 12.61 -6.96
CA ALA A 94 -5.16 13.45 -6.83
C ALA A 94 -5.06 14.40 -5.61
N HIS A 95 -4.57 13.91 -4.46
CA HIS A 95 -4.36 14.75 -3.27
C HIS A 95 -3.28 15.81 -3.49
N VAL A 96 -2.17 15.47 -4.14
CA VAL A 96 -1.13 16.45 -4.48
C VAL A 96 -1.66 17.48 -5.48
N ALA A 97 -2.44 17.04 -6.48
CA ALA A 97 -3.08 17.96 -7.42
C ALA A 97 -4.05 18.92 -6.71
N GLN A 98 -4.82 18.44 -5.73
CA GLN A 98 -5.70 19.27 -4.90
C GLN A 98 -4.92 20.29 -4.05
N LEU A 99 -3.80 19.88 -3.46
CA LEU A 99 -2.93 20.79 -2.69
C LEU A 99 -2.32 21.87 -3.58
N ARG A 100 -1.89 21.51 -4.80
CA ARG A 100 -1.39 22.47 -5.80
C ARG A 100 -2.48 23.46 -6.22
N GLU A 101 -3.68 22.96 -6.52
CA GLU A 101 -4.86 23.80 -6.87
C GLU A 101 -5.19 24.81 -5.75
N ALA A 102 -5.08 24.39 -4.50
CA ALA A 102 -5.33 25.22 -3.33
C ALA A 102 -4.15 26.15 -2.95
N GLY A 103 -3.02 26.11 -3.66
CA GLY A 103 -1.81 26.87 -3.33
C GLY A 103 -1.19 26.46 -1.98
N ARG A 104 -1.42 25.23 -1.52
CA ARG A 104 -1.01 24.71 -0.21
C ARG A 104 0.12 23.71 -0.26
N LEU A 105 0.63 23.38 -1.43
CA LEU A 105 1.78 22.50 -1.57
C LEU A 105 3.06 23.24 -1.15
N ASN A 106 3.75 22.72 -0.14
CA ASN A 106 5.05 23.25 0.27
C ASN A 106 6.15 22.54 -0.53
N PRO A 107 6.91 23.25 -1.41
CA PRO A 107 7.97 22.64 -2.21
C PRO A 107 9.19 22.22 -1.39
N ASP A 108 9.37 22.78 -0.19
CA ASP A 108 10.51 22.52 0.70
C ASP A 108 10.22 21.40 1.72
N ALA A 109 9.05 20.78 1.65
CA ALA A 109 8.69 19.70 2.55
C ALA A 109 9.54 18.45 2.31
N VAL A 110 9.85 17.76 3.39
CA VAL A 110 10.47 16.42 3.32
C VAL A 110 9.45 15.43 2.79
N VAL A 111 9.89 14.51 1.93
CA VAL A 111 9.03 13.50 1.31
C VAL A 111 9.51 12.11 1.73
N CYS A 112 8.59 11.27 2.16
CA CYS A 112 8.87 9.86 2.41
C CYS A 112 7.69 8.97 2.00
N GLY A 113 8.02 7.73 1.66
CA GLY A 113 7.04 6.71 1.28
C GLY A 113 7.40 5.35 1.87
N HIS A 114 6.40 4.49 2.03
CA HIS A 114 6.60 3.12 2.46
C HIS A 114 6.07 2.15 1.40
N SER A 115 6.91 1.22 0.92
CA SER A 115 6.52 0.22 -0.09
C SER A 115 5.95 0.91 -1.36
N VAL A 116 4.68 0.65 -1.73
CA VAL A 116 4.04 1.34 -2.87
C VAL A 116 4.02 2.86 -2.68
N GLY A 117 4.07 3.34 -1.45
CA GLY A 117 4.15 4.78 -1.13
C GLY A 117 5.39 5.47 -1.69
N GLU A 118 6.51 4.76 -1.86
CA GLU A 118 7.71 5.30 -2.51
C GLU A 118 7.44 5.64 -3.98
N TYR A 119 6.81 4.71 -4.71
CA TYR A 119 6.37 4.94 -6.10
C TYR A 119 5.38 6.10 -6.19
N ASN A 120 4.45 6.16 -5.23
CA ASN A 120 3.45 7.22 -5.16
C ASN A 120 4.08 8.59 -4.90
N ALA A 121 5.08 8.66 -4.03
CA ALA A 121 5.84 9.88 -3.75
C ALA A 121 6.58 10.38 -5.00
N ILE A 122 7.29 9.49 -5.70
CA ILE A 122 8.00 9.80 -6.94
C ILE A 122 7.03 10.29 -8.02
N GLY A 123 5.89 9.61 -8.18
CA GLY A 123 4.89 9.97 -9.18
C GLY A 123 4.15 11.28 -8.87
N ALA A 124 3.85 11.55 -7.59
CA ALA A 124 3.04 12.69 -7.20
C ALA A 124 3.83 13.99 -7.02
N LEU A 125 5.05 13.91 -6.53
CA LEU A 125 5.89 15.08 -6.18
C LEU A 125 7.18 15.16 -6.98
N GLY A 126 7.72 14.02 -7.44
CA GLY A 126 8.99 13.99 -8.16
C GLY A 126 8.94 14.58 -9.56
N ASP A 127 7.76 14.67 -10.14
CA ASP A 127 7.49 15.19 -11.51
C ASP A 127 8.35 14.51 -12.62
N VAL A 128 8.87 13.31 -12.32
CA VAL A 128 9.79 12.57 -13.20
C VAL A 128 9.10 11.52 -14.05
N LEU A 129 7.90 11.09 -13.67
CA LEU A 129 7.14 10.08 -14.40
C LEU A 129 5.67 10.50 -14.58
N PRO A 130 5.11 10.29 -15.79
CA PRO A 130 3.68 10.52 -16.04
C PRO A 130 2.79 9.64 -15.14
N LEU A 131 1.57 10.10 -14.88
CA LEU A 131 0.56 9.36 -14.12
C LEU A 131 0.37 7.92 -14.66
N GLU A 132 0.29 7.77 -15.97
CA GLU A 132 0.07 6.49 -16.64
C GLU A 132 1.21 5.51 -16.38
N THR A 133 2.46 6.00 -16.39
CA THR A 133 3.64 5.18 -16.11
C THR A 133 3.61 4.67 -14.67
N ILE A 134 3.31 5.54 -13.70
CA ILE A 134 3.17 5.12 -12.29
C ILE A 134 2.04 4.11 -12.13
N VAL A 135 0.85 4.38 -12.71
CA VAL A 135 -0.30 3.48 -12.65
C VAL A 135 0.05 2.10 -13.22
N ARG A 136 0.73 2.05 -14.36
CA ARG A 136 1.17 0.79 -14.97
C ARG A 136 2.17 0.07 -14.08
N THR A 137 3.21 0.78 -13.63
CA THR A 137 4.27 0.19 -12.80
C THR A 137 3.72 -0.44 -11.52
N VAL A 138 2.85 0.27 -10.80
CA VAL A 138 2.28 -0.26 -9.55
C VAL A 138 1.24 -1.36 -9.81
N TYR A 139 0.55 -1.34 -10.96
CA TYR A 139 -0.34 -2.43 -11.36
C TYR A 139 0.45 -3.72 -11.62
N GLU A 140 1.49 -3.65 -12.46
CA GLU A 140 2.35 -4.78 -12.78
C GLU A 140 3.04 -5.33 -11.53
N ARG A 141 3.57 -4.43 -10.67
CA ARG A 141 4.11 -4.81 -9.36
C ARG A 141 3.09 -5.58 -8.53
N GLY A 142 1.85 -5.09 -8.47
CA GLY A 142 0.78 -5.76 -7.74
C GLY A 142 0.41 -7.12 -8.32
N CYS A 143 0.36 -7.26 -9.65
CA CYS A 143 0.12 -8.54 -10.33
C CYS A 143 1.22 -9.55 -10.00
N GLU A 144 2.49 -9.15 -10.06
CA GLU A 144 3.61 -10.04 -9.72
C GLU A 144 3.57 -10.45 -8.24
N MET A 145 3.32 -9.51 -7.32
CA MET A 145 3.17 -9.85 -5.90
C MET A 145 2.00 -10.81 -5.66
N HIS A 146 0.89 -10.66 -6.40
CA HIS A 146 -0.25 -11.56 -6.29
C HIS A 146 0.08 -12.95 -6.83
N ARG A 147 0.80 -13.04 -7.96
CA ARG A 147 1.17 -14.28 -8.63
C ARG A 147 2.18 -15.11 -7.86
N LEU A 148 3.13 -14.46 -7.17
CA LEU A 148 4.21 -15.14 -6.44
C LEU A 148 3.75 -15.82 -5.15
N VAL A 149 2.57 -15.47 -4.61
CA VAL A 149 2.05 -16.05 -3.38
C VAL A 149 1.23 -17.29 -3.72
N GLU A 150 1.65 -18.44 -3.16
CA GLU A 150 0.92 -19.71 -3.26
C GLU A 150 -0.52 -19.56 -2.77
N ARG A 151 -1.46 -20.15 -3.54
CA ARG A 151 -2.88 -20.13 -3.22
C ARG A 151 -3.48 -21.54 -3.38
N ASP A 152 -4.46 -21.84 -2.56
CA ASP A 152 -5.25 -23.05 -2.68
C ASP A 152 -6.31 -22.94 -3.81
N ALA A 153 -7.08 -24.00 -4.00
CA ALA A 153 -8.15 -24.05 -5.01
C ALA A 153 -9.26 -23.00 -4.80
N ARG A 154 -9.35 -22.40 -3.60
CA ARG A 154 -10.29 -21.30 -3.28
C ARG A 154 -9.64 -19.91 -3.47
N GLY A 155 -8.37 -19.87 -3.88
CA GLY A 155 -7.62 -18.63 -4.03
C GLY A 155 -7.09 -18.06 -2.71
N GLU A 156 -7.16 -18.79 -1.60
CA GLU A 156 -6.64 -18.37 -0.31
C GLU A 156 -5.16 -18.74 -0.16
N SER A 157 -4.41 -17.84 0.49
CA SER A 157 -3.00 -18.09 0.79
C SER A 157 -2.81 -18.58 2.21
N GLY A 158 -1.95 -19.60 2.37
CA GLY A 158 -1.45 -20.05 3.66
C GLY A 158 -0.43 -19.09 4.30
N TYR A 159 -0.08 -17.99 3.62
CA TYR A 159 0.84 -16.96 4.12
C TYR A 159 0.11 -15.72 4.61
N ARG A 160 0.71 -15.05 5.59
CA ARG A 160 0.26 -13.73 6.07
C ARG A 160 1.45 -12.80 6.29
N MET A 161 1.14 -11.51 6.14
CA MET A 161 2.00 -10.43 6.61
C MET A 161 1.39 -9.85 7.88
N GLY A 162 2.24 -9.60 8.88
CA GLY A 162 1.88 -8.95 10.13
C GLY A 162 2.84 -7.81 10.45
N VAL A 163 2.50 -7.03 11.46
CA VAL A 163 3.38 -6.00 12.03
C VAL A 163 3.59 -6.32 13.49
N ILE A 164 4.86 -6.38 13.91
CA ILE A 164 5.25 -6.54 15.31
C ILE A 164 5.83 -5.24 15.87
N ARG A 165 5.68 -5.06 17.17
CA ARG A 165 6.25 -3.93 17.93
C ARG A 165 7.07 -4.47 19.11
N PRO A 166 8.32 -4.91 18.85
CA PRO A 166 9.13 -5.65 19.84
C PRO A 166 9.27 -4.92 21.17
N HIS A 167 9.37 -3.59 21.14
CA HIS A 167 9.53 -2.78 22.34
C HIS A 167 8.34 -2.85 23.33
N TYR A 168 7.15 -3.22 22.88
CA TYR A 168 6.03 -3.46 23.80
C TYR A 168 6.17 -4.75 24.59
N ALA A 169 6.88 -5.72 24.02
CA ALA A 169 7.26 -6.97 24.68
C ALA A 169 8.64 -6.88 25.38
N GLY A 170 9.24 -5.68 25.45
CA GLY A 170 10.55 -5.49 26.07
C GLY A 170 11.73 -6.05 25.27
N LEU A 171 11.53 -6.40 24.01
CA LEU A 171 12.54 -7.02 23.15
C LEU A 171 13.38 -5.96 22.43
N THR A 172 14.70 -6.25 22.33
CA THR A 172 15.61 -5.54 21.44
C THR A 172 15.43 -6.00 19.98
N GLU A 173 16.13 -5.36 19.04
CA GLU A 173 16.15 -5.80 17.63
C GLU A 173 16.70 -7.23 17.50
N ALA A 174 17.83 -7.52 18.16
CA ALA A 174 18.44 -8.85 18.14
C ALA A 174 17.53 -9.93 18.77
N ASP A 175 16.81 -9.58 19.84
CA ASP A 175 15.85 -10.51 20.46
C ASP A 175 14.67 -10.81 19.53
N ALA A 176 14.20 -9.80 18.77
CA ALA A 176 13.11 -9.99 17.81
C ALA A 176 13.54 -10.90 16.65
N ASP A 177 14.74 -10.71 16.11
CA ASP A 177 15.33 -11.57 15.09
C ASP A 177 15.46 -13.01 15.60
N ALA A 178 16.07 -13.17 16.79
CA ALA A 178 16.25 -14.48 17.41
C ALA A 178 14.90 -15.19 17.69
N LEU A 179 13.87 -14.46 18.13
CA LEU A 179 12.53 -15.00 18.36
C LEU A 179 11.91 -15.50 17.07
N VAL A 180 11.96 -14.72 16.00
CA VAL A 180 11.40 -15.08 14.69
C VAL A 180 12.10 -16.32 14.13
N ASP A 181 13.43 -16.35 14.19
CA ASP A 181 14.22 -17.51 13.76
C ASP A 181 13.94 -18.77 14.60
N ALA A 182 13.80 -18.62 15.92
CA ALA A 182 13.45 -19.73 16.79
C ALA A 182 12.09 -20.35 16.46
N ILE A 183 11.07 -19.50 16.22
CA ILE A 183 9.73 -19.96 15.85
C ILE A 183 9.75 -20.63 14.48
N ALA A 184 10.46 -20.09 13.50
CA ALA A 184 10.61 -20.72 12.20
C ALA A 184 11.20 -22.13 12.31
N LYS A 185 12.23 -22.30 13.13
CA LYS A 185 12.86 -23.62 13.41
C LYS A 185 11.91 -24.57 14.17
N GLU A 186 11.24 -24.07 15.18
CA GLU A 186 10.33 -24.87 16.03
C GLU A 186 9.13 -25.38 15.24
N THR A 187 8.53 -24.52 14.44
CA THR A 187 7.33 -24.87 13.64
C THR A 187 7.67 -25.61 12.34
N GLY A 188 8.91 -25.52 11.87
CA GLY A 188 9.32 -26.00 10.55
C GLY A 188 8.68 -25.19 9.41
N GLU A 189 8.07 -24.04 9.70
CA GLU A 189 7.34 -23.22 8.75
C GLU A 189 8.07 -21.91 8.46
N PRO A 190 7.99 -21.38 7.22
CA PRO A 190 8.56 -20.09 6.89
C PRO A 190 8.02 -18.97 7.77
N LEU A 191 8.93 -18.22 8.41
CA LEU A 191 8.66 -17.00 9.14
C LEU A 191 9.89 -16.09 9.06
N GLN A 192 9.70 -14.83 8.68
CA GLN A 192 10.82 -13.91 8.47
C GLN A 192 10.41 -12.46 8.73
N ILE A 193 11.32 -11.66 9.31
CA ILE A 193 11.23 -10.19 9.28
C ILE A 193 11.65 -9.73 7.88
N VAL A 194 10.75 -9.04 7.19
CA VAL A 194 10.97 -8.57 5.81
C VAL A 194 11.20 -7.07 5.72
N ASN A 195 10.85 -6.31 6.77
CA ASN A 195 11.08 -4.86 6.84
C ASN A 195 11.29 -4.41 8.28
N TYR A 196 12.33 -3.62 8.49
CA TYR A 196 12.60 -2.89 9.73
C TYR A 196 12.12 -1.44 9.55
N ASN A 197 10.81 -1.22 9.65
CA ASN A 197 10.18 0.07 9.32
C ASN A 197 10.63 1.20 10.23
N ILE A 198 10.75 0.92 11.54
CA ILE A 198 11.29 1.83 12.55
C ILE A 198 12.18 1.01 13.48
N LYS A 199 13.47 1.31 13.47
CA LYS A 199 14.46 0.57 14.25
C LYS A 199 14.06 0.43 15.72
N GLY A 200 14.06 -0.80 16.23
CA GLY A 200 13.67 -1.16 17.58
C GLY A 200 12.18 -0.99 17.91
N ARG A 201 11.34 -0.58 16.95
CA ARG A 201 9.94 -0.22 17.23
C ARG A 201 8.89 -0.89 16.37
N GLN A 202 9.15 -1.06 15.07
CA GLN A 202 8.12 -1.59 14.17
C GLN A 202 8.75 -2.37 13.04
N TYR A 203 8.42 -3.66 12.95
CA TYR A 203 8.90 -4.56 11.91
C TYR A 203 7.74 -5.24 11.21
N SER A 204 7.88 -5.46 9.90
CA SER A 204 6.94 -6.30 9.14
C SER A 204 7.46 -7.72 9.10
N VAL A 205 6.61 -8.68 9.40
CA VAL A 205 6.90 -10.11 9.34
C VAL A 205 6.01 -10.80 8.31
N VAL A 206 6.55 -11.79 7.62
CA VAL A 206 5.83 -12.65 6.68
C VAL A 206 6.08 -14.11 7.06
N GLY A 207 5.05 -14.92 7.00
CA GLY A 207 5.17 -16.33 7.27
C GLY A 207 3.87 -17.10 7.05
N LYS A 208 3.95 -18.40 7.24
CA LYS A 208 2.75 -19.26 7.28
C LYS A 208 1.87 -18.86 8.47
N ILE A 209 0.56 -18.98 8.29
CA ILE A 209 -0.45 -18.58 9.30
C ILE A 209 -0.16 -19.23 10.65
N ALA A 210 0.25 -20.51 10.67
CA ALA A 210 0.60 -21.21 11.90
C ALA A 210 1.75 -20.55 12.66
N ALA A 211 2.85 -20.25 11.96
CA ALA A 211 4.02 -19.59 12.56
C ALA A 211 3.72 -18.16 13.02
N ILE A 212 2.92 -17.41 12.25
CA ILE A 212 2.43 -16.08 12.67
C ILE A 212 1.55 -16.19 13.94
N GLY A 213 0.74 -17.23 14.07
CA GLY A 213 -0.05 -17.53 15.27
C GLY A 213 0.84 -17.70 16.51
N VAL A 214 1.87 -18.55 16.43
CA VAL A 214 2.84 -18.76 17.51
C VAL A 214 3.58 -17.45 17.86
N LEU A 215 3.99 -16.68 16.85
CA LEU A 215 4.65 -15.38 17.08
C LEU A 215 3.74 -14.42 17.85
N LYS A 216 2.47 -14.36 17.50
CA LYS A 216 1.48 -13.52 18.18
C LYS A 216 1.35 -13.92 19.65
N GLU A 217 1.17 -15.20 19.95
CA GLU A 217 1.04 -15.73 21.32
C GLU A 217 2.27 -15.44 22.20
N ARG A 218 3.47 -15.40 21.59
CA ARG A 218 4.71 -15.10 22.32
C ARG A 218 4.97 -13.60 22.54
N LEU A 219 4.26 -12.73 21.84
CA LEU A 219 4.39 -11.28 21.97
C LEU A 219 3.27 -10.67 22.81
N GLU A 220 2.23 -11.42 23.13
CA GLU A 220 1.14 -11.07 24.06
C GLU A 220 1.51 -11.41 25.52
#